data_364914284a42f9c23cd7f4c0e92e7a08
#
_entry.id   364914284a42f9c23cd7f4c0e92e7a08
#
_cell.length_a   1.000
_cell.length_b   1.000
_cell.length_c   1.000
_cell.angle_alpha   90.00
_cell.angle_beta   90.00
_cell.angle_gamma   90.00
#
_symmetry.space_group_name_H-M   'P 1'
#
loop_
_entity.id
_entity.type
_entity.pdbx_description
1 polymer ?
#
loop_
_entity_poly.entity_id
_entity_poly.type
_entity_poly.pdbx_seq_one_letter_code
_entity_poly.pdbx_strand_id
1 'polypeptide(L)'
;MSQYLELIQKIHSSPFRFVLVSSGGGTNAISEILKVPGASKSVLEAYVPYAKESLDYYLLKQPDHYCSLGTTLSMAAKAYSAAKKLIRRLIQKIY
;
A
#
# COMPACT_ATOMS: atom_id res chain seq x y z
N MET A 1 20.59 -11.62 2.85
CA MET A 1 20.17 -10.24 3.09
C MET A 1 19.73 -9.56 1.81
N SER A 2 18.70 -8.81 1.85
CA SER A 2 18.15 -8.17 0.66
C SER A 2 19.11 -7.14 0.08
N GLN A 3 19.30 -7.18 -1.25
CA GLN A 3 20.01 -6.14 -1.98
C GLN A 3 19.29 -4.80 -1.92
N TYR A 4 18.05 -4.81 -1.45
CA TYR A 4 17.21 -3.62 -1.35
C TYR A 4 17.24 -2.98 0.03
N LEU A 5 18.06 -3.49 0.96
CA LEU A 5 18.08 -3.00 2.33
C LEU A 5 18.32 -1.49 2.41
N GLU A 6 19.34 -1.00 1.72
CA GLU A 6 19.66 0.44 1.75
C GLU A 6 18.53 1.29 1.18
N LEU A 7 17.93 0.81 0.08
CA LEU A 7 16.81 1.53 -0.53
C LEU A 7 15.64 1.61 0.43
N ILE A 8 15.28 0.49 1.06
CA ILE A 8 14.16 0.46 1.99
C ILE A 8 14.47 1.33 3.22
N GLN A 9 15.70 1.31 3.72
CA GLN A 9 16.09 2.19 4.82
C GLN A 9 15.91 3.66 4.46
N LYS A 10 16.24 4.05 3.23
CA LYS A 10 16.03 5.41 2.74
C LYS A 10 14.56 5.77 2.68
N ILE A 11 13.71 4.82 2.24
CA ILE A 11 12.27 5.02 2.20
C ILE A 11 11.72 5.27 3.61
N HIS A 12 12.13 4.44 4.58
CA HIS A 12 11.66 4.57 5.96
C HIS A 12 12.16 5.84 6.64
N SER A 13 13.28 6.38 6.19
CA SER A 13 13.84 7.62 6.72
C SER A 13 13.28 8.87 6.05
N SER A 14 12.52 8.70 4.96
CA SER A 14 11.91 9.81 4.24
C SER A 14 10.68 10.32 4.97
N PRO A 15 10.19 11.53 4.65
CA PRO A 15 8.95 12.03 5.23
C PRO A 15 7.68 11.44 4.61
N PHE A 16 7.83 10.60 3.60
CA PHE A 16 6.68 10.06 2.88
C PHE A 16 5.98 8.95 3.67
N ARG A 17 4.65 8.95 3.58
CA ARG A 17 3.79 7.93 4.16
C ARG A 17 2.95 7.32 3.03
N PHE A 18 2.71 6.01 3.09
CA PHE A 18 2.01 5.35 2.01
C PHE A 18 1.22 4.13 2.45
N VAL A 19 0.27 3.76 1.60
CA VAL A 19 -0.52 2.54 1.73
C VAL A 19 -0.12 1.64 0.57
N LEU A 20 0.14 0.38 0.88
CA LEU A 20 0.51 -0.63 -0.11
C LEU A 20 -0.70 -1.48 -0.45
N VAL A 21 -0.85 -1.83 -1.72
CA VAL A 21 -1.89 -2.76 -2.16
C VAL A 21 -1.33 -3.70 -3.20
N SER A 22 -1.58 -5.00 -3.03
CA SER A 22 -1.17 -6.02 -3.98
C SER A 22 -2.29 -7.04 -4.13
N SER A 23 -2.60 -7.42 -5.35
CA SER A 23 -3.65 -8.40 -5.63
C SER A 23 -3.11 -9.77 -6.04
N GLY A 24 -1.82 -10.03 -5.81
CA GLY A 24 -1.24 -11.31 -6.20
C GLY A 24 0.25 -11.40 -5.98
N GLY A 25 1.02 -11.55 -7.04
CA GLY A 25 2.45 -11.87 -6.98
C GLY A 25 3.37 -10.84 -6.32
N GLY A 26 2.87 -9.68 -5.95
CA GLY A 26 3.67 -8.62 -5.34
C GLY A 26 3.78 -8.68 -3.81
N THR A 27 3.23 -9.71 -3.16
CA THR A 27 3.20 -9.79 -1.70
C THR A 27 4.59 -9.87 -1.07
N ASN A 28 5.58 -10.39 -1.80
CA ASN A 28 6.94 -10.44 -1.28
C ASN A 28 7.52 -9.04 -1.08
N ALA A 29 7.16 -8.09 -1.93
CA ALA A 29 7.59 -6.70 -1.78
C ALA A 29 7.07 -6.11 -0.46
N ILE A 30 5.83 -6.39 -0.11
CA ILE A 30 5.25 -5.95 1.17
C ILE A 30 6.06 -6.54 2.33
N SER A 31 6.35 -7.83 2.28
CA SER A 31 7.13 -8.51 3.32
C SER A 31 8.52 -7.89 3.47
N GLU A 32 9.22 -7.65 2.36
CA GLU A 32 10.56 -7.08 2.38
C GLU A 32 10.56 -5.66 2.98
N ILE A 33 9.56 -4.86 2.65
CA ILE A 33 9.45 -3.50 3.17
C ILE A 33 9.18 -3.51 4.67
N LEU A 34 8.29 -4.38 5.13
CA LEU A 34 7.91 -4.42 6.54
C LEU A 34 8.99 -5.01 7.45
N LYS A 35 9.91 -5.82 6.90
CA LYS A 35 11.00 -6.41 7.67
C LYS A 35 12.07 -5.41 8.10
N VAL A 36 12.23 -4.33 7.36
CA VAL A 36 13.29 -3.36 7.64
C VAL A 36 12.84 -2.43 8.76
N PRO A 37 13.67 -2.22 9.80
CA PRO A 37 13.32 -1.34 10.91
C PRO A 37 12.93 0.06 10.45
N GLY A 38 11.94 0.64 11.09
CA GLY A 38 11.44 1.97 10.74
C GLY A 38 10.20 1.93 9.84
N ALA A 39 9.71 0.74 9.50
CA ALA A 39 8.56 0.60 8.60
C ALA A 39 7.32 1.35 9.10
N SER A 40 7.09 1.37 10.41
CA SER A 40 5.93 2.06 10.99
C SER A 40 5.95 3.57 10.78
N LYS A 41 7.09 4.13 10.41
CA LYS A 41 7.21 5.56 10.12
C LYS A 41 6.76 5.90 8.70
N SER A 42 6.79 4.93 7.79
CA SER A 42 6.47 5.16 6.37
C SER A 42 5.23 4.41 5.91
N VAL A 43 5.03 3.18 6.36
CA VAL A 43 3.90 2.36 5.92
C VAL A 43 2.72 2.55 6.86
N LEU A 44 1.61 3.06 6.33
CA LEU A 44 0.38 3.23 7.10
C LEU A 44 -0.37 1.92 7.22
N GLU A 45 -0.54 1.22 6.12
CA GLU A 45 -1.17 -0.10 6.07
C GLU A 45 -0.91 -0.77 4.72
N ALA A 46 -1.24 -2.06 4.65
CA ALA A 46 -1.10 -2.83 3.42
C ALA A 46 -2.34 -3.71 3.23
N TYR A 47 -2.79 -3.83 1.99
CA TYR A 47 -3.96 -4.63 1.62
C TYR A 47 -3.58 -5.67 0.59
N VAL A 48 -4.19 -6.86 0.72
CA VAL A 48 -4.01 -7.92 -0.26
C VAL A 48 -5.40 -8.44 -0.68
N PRO A 49 -6.13 -7.70 -1.51
CA PRO A 49 -7.43 -8.15 -2.03
C PRO A 49 -7.22 -9.22 -3.10
N TYR A 50 -7.02 -10.45 -2.67
CA TYR A 50 -6.58 -11.53 -3.55
C TYR A 50 -7.71 -12.15 -4.36
N ALA A 51 -8.81 -12.55 -3.71
CA ALA A 51 -9.93 -13.14 -4.43
C ALA A 51 -10.64 -12.09 -5.28
N LYS A 52 -11.24 -12.54 -6.37
CA LYS A 52 -11.98 -11.66 -7.28
C LYS A 52 -12.99 -10.79 -6.53
N GLU A 53 -13.76 -11.40 -5.64
CA GLU A 53 -14.78 -10.71 -4.85
C GLU A 53 -14.17 -9.65 -3.95
N SER A 54 -13.01 -9.93 -3.38
CA SER A 54 -12.29 -9.00 -2.51
C SER A 54 -11.79 -7.79 -3.29
N LEU A 55 -11.26 -8.01 -4.49
CA LEU A 55 -10.76 -6.91 -5.32
C LEU A 55 -11.93 -6.06 -5.83
N ASP A 56 -13.04 -6.69 -6.25
CA ASP A 56 -14.23 -5.96 -6.68
C ASP A 56 -14.75 -5.08 -5.54
N TYR A 57 -14.79 -5.61 -4.32
CA TYR A 57 -15.23 -4.85 -3.15
C TYR A 57 -14.25 -3.70 -2.83
N TYR A 58 -12.96 -3.96 -2.90
CA TYR A 58 -11.94 -2.94 -2.65
C TYR A 58 -12.07 -1.78 -3.63
N LEU A 59 -12.29 -2.07 -4.91
CA LEU A 59 -12.42 -1.06 -5.96
C LEU A 59 -13.84 -0.46 -6.02
N LEU A 60 -14.82 -1.09 -5.38
CA LEU A 60 -16.24 -0.74 -5.45
C LEU A 60 -16.78 -0.83 -6.87
N LYS A 61 -16.18 -1.69 -7.69
CA LYS A 61 -16.59 -1.94 -9.07
C LYS A 61 -15.98 -3.24 -9.56
N GLN A 62 -16.54 -3.79 -10.62
CA GLN A 62 -16.02 -4.96 -11.29
C GLN A 62 -15.18 -4.52 -12.48
N PRO A 63 -13.84 -4.68 -12.46
CA PRO A 63 -13.02 -4.24 -13.58
C PRO A 63 -13.19 -5.16 -14.80
N ASP A 64 -13.01 -4.59 -15.99
CA ASP A 64 -13.06 -5.38 -17.22
C ASP A 64 -11.92 -6.39 -17.28
N HIS A 65 -10.75 -6.00 -16.82
CA HIS A 65 -9.56 -6.86 -16.78
C HIS A 65 -8.88 -6.69 -15.44
N TYR A 66 -8.69 -7.81 -14.71
CA TYR A 66 -8.08 -7.77 -13.37
C TYR A 66 -6.59 -7.48 -13.41
N CYS A 67 -5.89 -8.00 -14.43
CA CYS A 67 -4.46 -7.74 -14.61
C CYS A 67 -4.26 -6.71 -15.73
N SER A 68 -4.47 -5.45 -15.43
CA SER A 68 -4.36 -4.39 -16.42
C SER A 68 -3.83 -3.11 -15.77
N LEU A 69 -3.33 -2.20 -16.61
CA LEU A 69 -2.90 -0.88 -16.15
C LEU A 69 -4.06 -0.12 -15.50
N GLY A 70 -5.24 -0.18 -16.10
CA GLY A 70 -6.42 0.49 -15.55
C GLY A 70 -6.78 0.01 -14.16
N THR A 71 -6.75 -1.29 -13.92
CA THR A 71 -7.02 -1.87 -12.61
C THR A 71 -5.93 -1.45 -11.62
N THR A 72 -4.67 -1.48 -12.03
CA THR A 72 -3.55 -1.06 -11.18
C THR A 72 -3.69 0.41 -10.78
N LEU A 73 -4.06 1.28 -11.71
CA LEU A 73 -4.27 2.69 -11.40
C LEU A 73 -5.44 2.89 -10.45
N SER A 74 -6.51 2.11 -10.60
CA SER A 74 -7.66 2.15 -9.68
C SER A 74 -7.25 1.73 -8.27
N MET A 75 -6.43 0.69 -8.15
CA MET A 75 -5.91 0.23 -6.86
C MET A 75 -5.05 1.32 -6.20
N ALA A 76 -4.18 1.95 -6.98
CA ALA A 76 -3.31 3.01 -6.47
C ALA A 76 -4.13 4.22 -6.01
N ALA A 77 -5.15 4.61 -6.75
CA ALA A 77 -6.01 5.72 -6.38
C ALA A 77 -6.77 5.43 -5.09
N LYS A 78 -7.25 4.20 -4.92
CA LYS A 78 -7.93 3.79 -3.70
C LYS A 78 -6.97 3.81 -2.51
N ALA A 79 -5.75 3.31 -2.69
CA ALA A 79 -4.74 3.32 -1.65
C ALA A 79 -4.37 4.75 -1.25
N TYR A 80 -4.25 5.65 -2.21
CA TYR A 80 -3.96 7.06 -1.94
C TYR A 80 -5.09 7.71 -1.12
N SER A 81 -6.34 7.45 -1.47
CA SER A 81 -7.49 7.90 -0.70
C SER A 81 -7.44 7.42 0.75
N ALA A 82 -7.10 6.14 0.95
CA ALA A 82 -6.98 5.56 2.28
C ALA A 82 -5.87 6.25 3.07
N ALA A 83 -4.74 6.50 2.45
CA ALA A 83 -3.61 7.19 3.09
C ALA A 83 -4.02 8.59 3.56
N LYS A 84 -4.73 9.33 2.73
CA LYS A 84 -5.21 10.68 3.08
C LYS A 84 -6.12 10.65 4.28
N LYS A 85 -7.04 9.69 4.35
CA LYS A 85 -7.96 9.56 5.48
C LYS A 85 -7.23 9.23 6.77
N LEU A 86 -6.24 8.36 6.72
CA LEU A 86 -5.47 7.98 7.91
C LEU A 86 -4.64 9.14 8.44
N ILE A 87 -4.03 9.91 7.55
CA ILE A 87 -3.25 11.08 7.94
C ILE A 87 -4.15 12.12 8.60
N ARG A 88 -5.34 12.36 8.07
CA ARG A 88 -6.31 13.28 8.68
C ARG A 88 -6.68 12.84 10.10
N ARG A 89 -6.90 11.55 10.32
CA ARG A 89 -7.20 11.02 11.65
C ARG A 89 -6.07 11.25 12.64
N LEU A 90 -4.83 11.08 12.18
CA LEU A 90 -3.66 11.34 13.02
C LEU A 90 -3.57 12.80 13.43
N ILE A 91 -3.83 13.71 12.50
CA ILE A 91 -3.83 15.15 12.77
C ILE A 91 -4.93 15.51 13.78
N GLN A 92 -6.13 14.99 13.60
CA GLN A 92 -7.25 15.22 14.50
C GLN A 92 -6.97 14.71 15.92
N LYS A 93 -6.22 13.62 16.04
CA LYS A 93 -5.86 13.06 17.35
C LYS A 93 -4.87 13.92 18.10
N ILE A 94 -4.02 14.65 17.39
CA ILE A 94 -2.99 15.50 17.97
C ILE A 94 -3.59 16.86 18.36
N TYR A 95 -4.50 17.35 17.57
CA TYR A 95 -5.14 18.64 17.77
C TYR A 95 -6.62 18.51 18.15
#